data_31d78e80239c3af7da9812b9b6b342e3
#
_entry.id   31d78e80239c3af7da9812b9b6b342e3
#
_cell.length_a   1.000
_cell.length_b   1.000
_cell.length_c   1.000
_cell.angle_alpha   90.00
_cell.angle_beta   90.00
_cell.angle_gamma   90.00
#
_symmetry.space_group_name_H-M   'P 1'
#
loop_
_entity.id
_entity.type
_entity.pdbx_description
1 polymer ?
#
loop_
_entity_poly.entity_id
_entity_poly.type
_entity_poly.pdbx_seq_one_letter_code
_entity_poly.pdbx_strand_id
1 'polypeptide(L)'
;MQKLVCNSLGALLFAASMATTAASVVAQEAPRVRYQEIPEGAYSVVAQVRAKAGKEDALRAATLPLIDLVRGDPKNLVYFLQEDRAKPGHFIFYEVFASQADFDAHNAMPYVQAWFAKLPELADGGVEVMRMAVLGVPKK
;
A
#
# COMPACT_ATOMS: atom_id res chain seq x y z
N MET A 1 -64.74 59.46 -30.64
CA MET A 1 -63.89 58.93 -31.70
C MET A 1 -62.46 58.93 -31.14
N GLN A 2 -61.95 57.81 -30.70
CA GLN A 2 -60.50 57.71 -30.31
C GLN A 2 -60.02 56.30 -30.59
N LYS A 3 -59.11 56.15 -31.47
CA LYS A 3 -58.58 54.86 -31.94
C LYS A 3 -57.62 54.26 -30.89
N LEU A 4 -57.88 53.03 -30.49
CA LEU A 4 -56.91 52.23 -29.72
C LEU A 4 -55.76 51.78 -30.65
N VAL A 5 -54.59 52.04 -30.23
CA VAL A 5 -53.32 51.48 -30.82
C VAL A 5 -52.88 50.32 -29.91
N CYS A 6 -52.89 49.14 -30.47
CA CYS A 6 -52.41 47.95 -29.81
C CYS A 6 -50.92 47.81 -30.04
N ASN A 7 -50.12 47.91 -28.95
CA ASN A 7 -48.65 47.71 -29.00
C ASN A 7 -48.35 46.29 -28.51
N SER A 8 -47.98 45.45 -29.44
CA SER A 8 -47.53 44.08 -29.16
C SER A 8 -46.04 44.12 -28.74
N LEU A 9 -45.79 43.84 -27.47
CA LEU A 9 -44.48 43.61 -26.96
C LEU A 9 -44.07 42.13 -27.22
N GLY A 10 -43.12 41.92 -28.13
CA GLY A 10 -42.55 40.62 -28.36
C GLY A 10 -41.54 40.28 -27.27
N ALA A 11 -41.81 39.24 -26.52
CA ALA A 11 -40.91 38.70 -25.55
C ALA A 11 -39.88 37.73 -26.25
N LEU A 12 -38.64 38.14 -26.33
CA LEU A 12 -37.55 37.26 -26.72
C LEU A 12 -37.18 36.38 -25.53
N LEU A 13 -37.46 35.09 -25.65
CA LEU A 13 -36.97 34.04 -24.74
C LEU A 13 -35.55 33.67 -25.13
N PHE A 14 -34.57 34.11 -24.34
CA PHE A 14 -33.21 33.59 -24.41
C PHE A 14 -33.12 32.25 -23.70
N ALA A 15 -33.04 31.17 -24.44
CA ALA A 15 -32.73 29.85 -23.91
C ALA A 15 -31.22 29.76 -23.68
N ALA A 16 -30.76 29.90 -22.44
CA ALA A 16 -29.39 29.61 -22.05
C ALA A 16 -29.19 28.10 -21.94
N SER A 17 -28.55 27.51 -22.94
CA SER A 17 -28.06 26.11 -22.89
C SER A 17 -26.88 26.02 -21.92
N MET A 18 -27.13 25.51 -20.72
CA MET A 18 -26.06 25.10 -19.82
C MET A 18 -25.46 23.76 -20.31
N ALA A 19 -24.33 23.83 -20.97
CA ALA A 19 -23.54 22.66 -21.28
C ALA A 19 -22.84 22.18 -19.99
N THR A 20 -23.39 21.16 -19.33
CA THR A 20 -22.72 20.44 -18.24
C THR A 20 -21.60 19.60 -18.83
N THR A 21 -20.37 20.09 -18.74
CA THR A 21 -19.16 19.29 -18.99
C THR A 21 -19.01 18.32 -17.82
N ALA A 22 -19.42 17.07 -18.04
CA ALA A 22 -19.08 15.98 -17.14
C ALA A 22 -17.55 15.76 -17.20
N ALA A 23 -16.85 16.23 -16.20
CA ALA A 23 -15.45 15.88 -16.02
C ALA A 23 -15.39 14.39 -15.70
N SER A 24 -14.89 13.58 -16.65
CA SER A 24 -14.58 12.17 -16.41
C SER A 24 -13.46 12.11 -15.37
N VAL A 25 -13.81 11.76 -14.15
CA VAL A 25 -12.82 11.39 -13.12
C VAL A 25 -12.21 10.08 -13.59
N VAL A 26 -11.02 10.17 -14.20
CA VAL A 26 -10.20 8.99 -14.44
C VAL A 26 -9.78 8.49 -13.06
N ALA A 27 -10.44 7.45 -12.58
CA ALA A 27 -10.02 6.75 -11.37
C ALA A 27 -8.60 6.24 -11.62
N GLN A 28 -7.63 6.83 -10.92
CA GLN A 28 -6.25 6.37 -10.98
C GLN A 28 -6.21 4.99 -10.34
N GLU A 29 -6.03 3.94 -11.18
CA GLU A 29 -5.90 2.58 -10.67
C GLU A 29 -4.73 2.54 -9.68
N ALA A 30 -5.01 2.02 -8.49
CA ALA A 30 -3.96 1.77 -7.51
C ALA A 30 -2.89 0.85 -8.13
N PRO A 31 -1.61 1.07 -7.86
CA PRO A 31 -0.54 0.24 -8.39
C PRO A 31 -0.81 -1.22 -8.01
N ARG A 32 -0.98 -2.07 -9.04
CA ARG A 32 -1.17 -3.52 -8.86
C ARG A 32 0.17 -4.18 -9.00
N VAL A 33 0.52 -5.03 -8.05
CA VAL A 33 1.67 -5.93 -8.21
C VAL A 33 1.38 -6.87 -9.39
N ARG A 34 2.24 -6.84 -10.40
CA ARG A 34 2.14 -7.71 -11.57
C ARG A 34 3.23 -8.76 -11.51
N TYR A 35 2.86 -10.02 -11.62
CA TYR A 35 3.84 -11.12 -11.63
C TYR A 35 4.90 -10.95 -12.71
N GLN A 36 4.55 -10.31 -13.83
CA GLN A 36 5.46 -10.04 -14.95
C GLN A 36 6.54 -8.99 -14.62
N GLU A 37 6.36 -8.25 -13.55
CA GLU A 37 7.30 -7.23 -13.09
C GLU A 37 8.31 -7.79 -12.08
N ILE A 38 8.06 -8.99 -11.55
CA ILE A 38 9.01 -9.66 -10.65
C ILE A 38 10.15 -10.25 -11.50
N PRO A 39 11.41 -9.85 -11.28
CA PRO A 39 12.53 -10.31 -12.07
C PRO A 39 12.81 -11.80 -11.82
N GLU A 40 13.42 -12.46 -12.81
CA GLU A 40 13.96 -13.81 -12.61
C GLU A 40 15.07 -13.76 -11.53
N GLY A 41 15.02 -14.69 -10.59
CA GLY A 41 15.95 -14.71 -9.45
C GLY A 41 15.60 -13.74 -8.32
N ALA A 42 14.38 -13.17 -8.33
CA ALA A 42 13.90 -12.35 -7.22
C ALA A 42 14.05 -13.08 -5.88
N TYR A 43 14.39 -12.32 -4.87
CA TYR A 43 14.66 -12.79 -3.52
C TYR A 43 13.43 -12.62 -2.65
N SER A 44 12.85 -13.72 -2.20
CA SER A 44 11.65 -13.71 -1.34
C SER A 44 12.01 -14.04 0.09
N VAL A 45 11.31 -13.38 1.00
CA VAL A 45 11.48 -13.55 2.45
C VAL A 45 10.11 -13.78 3.08
N VAL A 46 10.04 -14.78 3.95
CA VAL A 46 9.00 -14.87 4.98
C VAL A 46 9.69 -14.71 6.32
N ALA A 47 9.35 -13.65 7.03
CA ALA A 47 9.84 -13.42 8.38
C ALA A 47 8.67 -13.50 9.35
N GLN A 48 8.94 -13.92 10.59
CA GLN A 48 7.92 -13.96 11.62
C GLN A 48 8.47 -13.48 12.96
N VAL A 49 7.62 -12.86 13.75
CA VAL A 49 7.90 -12.41 15.10
C VAL A 49 6.72 -12.68 16.00
N ARG A 50 6.97 -13.10 17.22
CA ARG A 50 5.93 -13.34 18.22
C ARG A 50 6.08 -12.40 19.38
N ALA A 51 4.97 -11.88 19.87
CA ALA A 51 4.96 -11.06 21.07
C ALA A 51 5.26 -11.91 22.31
N LYS A 52 5.95 -11.31 23.28
CA LYS A 52 5.94 -11.83 24.66
C LYS A 52 4.52 -11.75 25.22
N ALA A 53 4.21 -12.63 26.15
CA ALA A 53 2.91 -12.62 26.84
C ALA A 53 2.59 -11.24 27.42
N GLY A 54 1.42 -10.69 27.08
CA GLY A 54 0.97 -9.36 27.48
C GLY A 54 1.61 -8.19 26.71
N LYS A 55 2.36 -8.46 25.65
CA LYS A 55 2.98 -7.44 24.76
C LYS A 55 2.38 -7.42 23.35
N GLU A 56 1.31 -8.13 23.10
CA GLU A 56 0.69 -8.31 21.79
C GLU A 56 0.32 -6.96 21.18
N ASP A 57 -0.38 -6.11 21.91
CA ASP A 57 -0.78 -4.78 21.42
C ASP A 57 0.40 -3.82 21.30
N ALA A 58 1.39 -3.92 22.19
CA ALA A 58 2.59 -3.09 22.11
C ALA A 58 3.44 -3.46 20.88
N LEU A 59 3.60 -4.76 20.59
CA LEU A 59 4.30 -5.21 19.39
C LEU A 59 3.52 -4.81 18.12
N ARG A 60 2.20 -4.94 18.12
CA ARG A 60 1.34 -4.49 17.02
C ARG A 60 1.53 -2.99 16.75
N ALA A 61 1.45 -2.15 17.78
CA ALA A 61 1.63 -0.71 17.67
C ALA A 61 3.02 -0.32 17.17
N ALA A 62 4.05 -1.09 17.53
CA ALA A 62 5.41 -0.88 17.04
C ALA A 62 5.60 -1.31 15.58
N THR A 63 4.81 -2.30 15.10
CA THR A 63 5.00 -2.96 13.80
C THR A 63 4.14 -2.35 12.69
N LEU A 64 2.91 -1.91 12.99
CA LEU A 64 2.00 -1.34 11.99
C LEU A 64 2.59 -0.18 11.18
N PRO A 65 3.36 0.77 11.76
CA PRO A 65 3.97 1.86 11.00
C PRO A 65 4.93 1.41 9.90
N LEU A 66 5.46 0.19 9.97
CA LEU A 66 6.33 -0.35 8.92
C LEU A 66 5.60 -0.50 7.58
N ILE A 67 4.27 -0.65 7.57
CA ILE A 67 3.50 -0.88 6.33
C ILE A 67 3.75 0.24 5.33
N ASP A 68 3.59 1.48 5.74
CA ASP A 68 3.75 2.62 4.84
C ASP A 68 5.22 2.88 4.51
N LEU A 69 6.12 2.69 5.49
CA LEU A 69 7.56 2.88 5.31
C LEU A 69 8.14 1.88 4.31
N VAL A 70 7.79 0.59 4.44
CA VAL A 70 8.30 -0.46 3.54
C VAL A 70 7.66 -0.36 2.16
N ARG A 71 6.37 -0.05 2.07
CA ARG A 71 5.71 0.17 0.77
C ARG A 71 6.23 1.41 0.04
N GLY A 72 6.81 2.35 0.75
CA GLY A 72 7.52 3.49 0.19
C GLY A 72 8.96 3.20 -0.24
N ASP A 73 9.53 2.04 0.11
CA ASP A 73 10.88 1.64 -0.29
C ASP A 73 10.86 1.09 -1.72
N PRO A 74 11.51 1.76 -2.70
CA PRO A 74 11.51 1.31 -4.09
C PRO A 74 12.24 -0.02 -4.32
N LYS A 75 12.99 -0.51 -3.33
CA LYS A 75 13.68 -1.81 -3.38
C LYS A 75 12.77 -2.97 -2.99
N ASN A 76 11.69 -2.70 -2.27
CA ASN A 76 10.69 -3.71 -1.91
C ASN A 76 9.62 -3.81 -3.01
N LEU A 77 9.54 -4.95 -3.68
CA LEU A 77 8.60 -5.18 -4.78
C LEU A 77 7.23 -5.64 -4.28
N VAL A 78 7.20 -6.38 -3.17
CA VAL A 78 5.97 -6.89 -2.55
C VAL A 78 6.15 -6.88 -1.04
N TYR A 79 5.18 -6.31 -0.33
CA TYR A 79 5.13 -6.32 1.12
C TYR A 79 3.74 -6.61 1.66
N PHE A 80 3.63 -7.66 2.46
CA PHE A 80 2.46 -7.95 3.26
C PHE A 80 2.86 -8.15 4.72
N LEU A 81 2.31 -7.33 5.60
CA LEU A 81 2.30 -7.60 7.03
C LEU A 81 0.98 -8.28 7.39
N GLN A 82 1.07 -9.42 8.03
CA GLN A 82 -0.06 -10.25 8.41
C GLN A 82 0.02 -10.58 9.90
N GLU A 83 -1.12 -10.76 10.54
CA GLU A 83 -1.21 -11.29 11.89
C GLU A 83 -2.01 -12.58 11.88
N ASP A 84 -1.52 -13.59 12.58
CA ASP A 84 -2.20 -14.88 12.73
C ASP A 84 -3.50 -14.69 13.52
N ARG A 85 -4.63 -14.96 12.88
CA ARG A 85 -5.95 -14.81 13.50
C ARG A 85 -6.17 -15.70 14.73
N ALA A 86 -5.48 -16.84 14.78
CA ALA A 86 -5.56 -17.79 15.89
C ALA A 86 -4.56 -17.48 17.01
N LYS A 87 -3.58 -16.60 16.76
CA LYS A 87 -2.48 -16.28 17.68
C LYS A 87 -2.21 -14.78 17.65
N PRO A 88 -3.01 -13.96 18.33
CA PRO A 88 -2.75 -12.52 18.43
C PRO A 88 -1.32 -12.24 18.87
N GLY A 89 -0.68 -11.22 18.27
CA GLY A 89 0.73 -10.90 18.51
C GLY A 89 1.73 -11.76 17.70
N HIS A 90 1.27 -12.69 16.85
CA HIS A 90 2.11 -13.40 15.91
C HIS A 90 2.02 -12.73 14.54
N PHE A 91 3.08 -12.01 14.16
CA PHE A 91 3.16 -11.26 12.90
C PHE A 91 4.02 -12.02 11.90
N ILE A 92 3.58 -11.99 10.64
CA ILE A 92 4.24 -12.63 9.51
C ILE A 92 4.43 -11.55 8.43
N PHE A 93 5.66 -11.41 7.96
CA PHE A 93 6.05 -10.55 6.87
C PHE A 93 6.28 -11.42 5.64
N TYR A 94 5.64 -11.08 4.54
CA TYR A 94 5.94 -11.62 3.23
C TYR A 94 6.51 -10.51 2.37
N GLU A 95 7.72 -10.71 1.90
CA GLU A 95 8.47 -9.69 1.18
C GLU A 95 9.13 -10.27 -0.07
N VAL A 96 9.20 -9.45 -1.12
CA VAL A 96 9.94 -9.76 -2.33
C VAL A 96 10.82 -8.59 -2.70
N PHE A 97 12.08 -8.86 -3.00
CA PHE A 97 13.09 -7.92 -3.46
C PHE A 97 13.64 -8.37 -4.80
N ALA A 98 14.18 -7.45 -5.60
CA ALA A 98 14.82 -7.83 -6.86
C ALA A 98 16.07 -8.69 -6.65
N SER A 99 16.75 -8.53 -5.52
CA SER A 99 17.97 -9.26 -5.17
C SER A 99 18.17 -9.36 -3.66
N GLN A 100 19.09 -10.24 -3.24
CA GLN A 100 19.54 -10.29 -1.84
C GLN A 100 20.18 -8.95 -1.41
N ALA A 101 20.93 -8.29 -2.29
CA ALA A 101 21.55 -7.00 -1.98
C ALA A 101 20.51 -5.91 -1.67
N ASP A 102 19.35 -5.94 -2.32
CA ASP A 102 18.24 -5.02 -2.03
C ASP A 102 17.61 -5.33 -0.67
N PHE A 103 17.44 -6.61 -0.33
CA PHE A 103 17.02 -7.03 1.01
C PHE A 103 17.99 -6.57 2.10
N ASP A 104 19.30 -6.75 1.87
CA ASP A 104 20.32 -6.33 2.84
C ASP A 104 20.33 -4.81 3.03
N ALA A 105 20.16 -4.04 1.93
CA ALA A 105 20.03 -2.59 1.97
C ALA A 105 18.75 -2.15 2.69
N HIS A 106 17.63 -2.84 2.47
CA HIS A 106 16.38 -2.60 3.19
C HIS A 106 16.56 -2.81 4.70
N ASN A 107 17.18 -3.90 5.11
CA ASN A 107 17.43 -4.17 6.53
C ASN A 107 18.35 -3.11 7.19
N ALA A 108 19.21 -2.45 6.44
CA ALA A 108 20.05 -1.37 6.93
C ALA A 108 19.31 -0.02 7.07
N MET A 109 18.05 0.10 6.61
CA MET A 109 17.30 1.33 6.72
C MET A 109 17.05 1.74 8.18
N PRO A 110 17.15 3.03 8.51
CA PRO A 110 17.05 3.49 9.90
C PRO A 110 15.74 3.08 10.59
N TYR A 111 14.63 3.06 9.87
CA TYR A 111 13.32 2.67 10.44
C TYR A 111 13.25 1.18 10.75
N VAL A 112 13.90 0.32 9.95
CA VAL A 112 14.01 -1.12 10.20
C VAL A 112 14.87 -1.36 11.44
N GLN A 113 16.01 -0.71 11.52
CA GLN A 113 16.92 -0.80 12.67
C GLN A 113 16.25 -0.29 13.96
N ALA A 114 15.48 0.80 13.88
CA ALA A 114 14.72 1.33 15.01
C ALA A 114 13.61 0.38 15.47
N TRP A 115 13.01 -0.40 14.55
CA TRP A 115 12.06 -1.45 14.89
C TRP A 115 12.76 -2.64 15.56
N PHE A 116 13.85 -3.14 14.99
CA PHE A 116 14.64 -4.21 15.61
C PHE A 116 15.08 -3.89 17.03
N ALA A 117 15.47 -2.64 17.31
CA ALA A 117 15.87 -2.20 18.64
C ALA A 117 14.77 -2.32 19.71
N LYS A 118 13.50 -2.40 19.31
CA LYS A 118 12.36 -2.58 20.24
C LYS A 118 12.08 -4.05 20.56
N LEU A 119 12.52 -4.97 19.71
CA LEU A 119 12.15 -6.39 19.83
C LEU A 119 12.61 -7.06 21.13
N PRO A 120 13.80 -6.76 21.71
CA PRO A 120 14.19 -7.36 22.98
C PRO A 120 13.17 -7.17 24.12
N GLU A 121 12.40 -6.08 24.09
CA GLU A 121 11.37 -5.82 25.09
C GLU A 121 10.01 -6.42 24.72
N LEU A 122 9.71 -6.51 23.44
CA LEU A 122 8.37 -6.80 22.92
C LEU A 122 8.21 -8.23 22.41
N ALA A 123 9.26 -8.82 21.85
CA ALA A 123 9.19 -10.10 21.15
C ALA A 123 9.84 -11.24 21.92
N ASP A 124 9.28 -12.43 21.73
CA ASP A 124 9.82 -13.69 22.21
C ASP A 124 10.67 -14.31 21.10
N GLY A 125 11.96 -14.50 21.37
CA GLY A 125 12.91 -15.14 20.46
C GLY A 125 13.39 -14.32 19.26
N GLY A 126 12.96 -13.07 19.10
CA GLY A 126 13.35 -12.20 17.98
C GLY A 126 12.63 -12.54 16.66
N VAL A 127 13.28 -12.27 15.52
CA VAL A 127 12.71 -12.50 14.19
C VAL A 127 13.28 -13.78 13.58
N GLU A 128 12.41 -14.70 13.22
CA GLU A 128 12.77 -15.89 12.43
C GLU A 128 12.60 -15.56 10.94
N VAL A 129 13.61 -15.86 10.12
CA VAL A 129 13.63 -15.49 8.71
C VAL A 129 13.83 -16.71 7.83
N MET A 130 12.89 -16.96 6.93
CA MET A 130 12.99 -17.92 5.84
C MET A 130 13.33 -17.18 4.55
N ARG A 131 14.40 -17.60 3.87
CA ARG A 131 14.85 -17.02 2.60
C ARG A 131 14.53 -18.00 1.49
N MET A 132 13.86 -17.51 0.43
CA MET A 132 13.31 -18.36 -0.61
C MET A 132 13.60 -17.78 -2.00
N ALA A 133 13.67 -18.65 -2.99
CA ALA A 133 13.69 -18.28 -4.40
C ALA A 133 12.25 -18.22 -4.93
N VAL A 134 11.93 -17.21 -5.73
CA VAL A 134 10.66 -17.15 -6.45
C VAL A 134 10.73 -18.08 -7.65
N LEU A 135 9.82 -19.05 -7.71
CA LEU A 135 9.76 -20.04 -8.80
C LEU A 135 8.68 -19.62 -9.82
N GLY A 136 8.87 -20.04 -11.09
CA GLY A 136 7.86 -19.88 -12.13
C GLY A 136 7.64 -18.44 -12.59
N VAL A 137 8.60 -17.56 -12.40
CA VAL A 137 8.55 -16.20 -12.97
C VAL A 137 8.62 -16.31 -14.49
N PRO A 138 7.75 -15.59 -15.25
CA PRO A 138 7.80 -15.62 -16.71
C PRO A 138 9.16 -15.16 -17.21
N LYS A 139 9.77 -15.98 -18.09
CA LYS A 139 10.98 -15.55 -18.81
C LYS A 139 10.58 -14.45 -19.78
N LYS A 140 11.31 -13.36 -19.80
CA LYS A 140 11.17 -12.30 -20.79
C LYS A 140 11.72 -12.74 -22.13
#